data_c841ab3712d058062248bb9ae7fbda0e
#
_entry.id   c841ab3712d058062248bb9ae7fbda0e
#
_cell.length_a   1.000
_cell.length_b   1.000
_cell.length_c   1.000
_cell.angle_alpha   90.00
_cell.angle_beta   90.00
_cell.angle_gamma   90.00
#
_symmetry.space_group_name_H-M   'P 1'
#
loop_
_entity.id
_entity.type
_entity.pdbx_description
1 polymer ?
#
loop_
_entity_poly.entity_id
_entity_poly.type
_entity_poly.pdbx_seq_one_letter_code
_entity_poly.pdbx_strand_id
1 'polypeptide(L)'
;MKAAAFLAATLFTSAQEAAPELNALEKEFQDTLTGAVLDGHFTRTNSKELSQDKYTIVRATKLKGDMWRFEARIQYGNRDITIPLDIEVKWAGDTPVITVTDREFPMGVYTARVVIYRGQYAGTWSGKTNGGQMFGKIVRAATP
;
A
#
# COMPACT_ATOMS: atom_id res chain seq x y z
N MET A 1 -49.07 40.23 20.94
CA MET A 1 -48.40 39.90 19.68
C MET A 1 -47.29 38.90 19.99
N LYS A 2 -47.44 37.62 19.53
CA LYS A 2 -46.43 36.59 19.73
C LYS A 2 -45.64 36.46 18.43
N ALA A 3 -44.33 36.79 18.45
CA ALA A 3 -43.43 36.57 17.35
C ALA A 3 -42.97 35.09 17.36
N ALA A 4 -43.33 34.36 16.30
CA ALA A 4 -42.83 33.00 16.09
C ALA A 4 -41.46 33.08 15.39
N ALA A 5 -40.42 32.68 16.10
CA ALA A 5 -39.10 32.51 15.50
C ALA A 5 -39.06 31.17 14.74
N PHE A 6 -38.99 31.26 13.42
CA PHE A 6 -38.69 30.08 12.58
C PHE A 6 -37.18 29.77 12.67
N LEU A 7 -36.85 28.66 13.32
CA LEU A 7 -35.49 28.13 13.33
C LEU A 7 -35.33 27.27 12.05
N ALA A 8 -34.65 27.84 11.05
CA ALA A 8 -34.29 27.09 9.84
C ALA A 8 -33.12 26.16 10.19
N ALA A 9 -33.41 24.88 10.33
CA ALA A 9 -32.39 23.86 10.44
C ALA A 9 -31.77 23.63 9.06
N THR A 10 -30.58 24.14 8.84
CA THR A 10 -29.74 23.83 7.68
C THR A 10 -29.20 22.41 7.84
N LEU A 11 -29.78 21.46 7.12
CA LEU A 11 -29.25 20.12 6.98
C LEU A 11 -27.99 20.20 6.10
N PHE A 12 -26.81 20.12 6.72
CA PHE A 12 -25.56 19.87 6.01
C PHE A 12 -25.57 18.42 5.57
N THR A 13 -26.02 18.16 4.35
CA THR A 13 -25.75 16.92 3.67
C THR A 13 -24.27 16.91 3.31
N SER A 14 -23.44 16.20 4.07
CA SER A 14 -22.08 15.88 3.65
C SER A 14 -22.21 15.00 2.41
N ALA A 15 -21.91 15.58 1.25
CA ALA A 15 -21.77 14.81 0.03
C ALA A 15 -20.61 13.84 0.23
N GLN A 16 -20.90 12.56 0.40
CA GLN A 16 -19.91 11.52 0.44
C GLN A 16 -19.30 11.41 -0.96
N GLU A 17 -18.01 11.75 -1.08
CA GLU A 17 -17.30 11.68 -2.35
C GLU A 17 -17.33 10.23 -2.85
N ALA A 18 -17.84 10.02 -4.08
CA ALA A 18 -17.92 8.70 -4.68
C ALA A 18 -16.51 8.10 -4.81
N ALA A 19 -16.39 6.78 -4.56
CA ALA A 19 -15.13 6.05 -4.78
C ALA A 19 -14.66 6.25 -6.23
N PRO A 20 -13.34 6.46 -6.48
CA PRO A 20 -12.83 6.66 -7.82
C PRO A 20 -13.09 5.43 -8.69
N GLU A 21 -13.46 5.67 -9.95
CA GLU A 21 -13.63 4.62 -10.94
C GLU A 21 -12.26 4.02 -11.31
N LEU A 22 -12.16 2.69 -11.34
CA LEU A 22 -10.95 1.97 -11.72
C LEU A 22 -10.98 1.62 -13.21
N ASN A 23 -9.87 1.84 -13.90
CA ASN A 23 -9.68 1.23 -15.21
C ASN A 23 -9.35 -0.27 -15.08
N ALA A 24 -9.26 -0.99 -16.19
CA ALA A 24 -9.05 -2.44 -16.19
C ALA A 24 -7.73 -2.87 -15.49
N LEU A 25 -6.64 -2.13 -15.71
CA LEU A 25 -5.34 -2.41 -15.09
C LEU A 25 -5.35 -2.12 -13.58
N GLU A 26 -6.00 -1.05 -13.18
CA GLU A 26 -6.16 -0.69 -11.77
C GLU A 26 -7.02 -1.70 -11.02
N LYS A 27 -8.08 -2.20 -11.68
CA LYS A 27 -8.92 -3.25 -11.11
C LYS A 27 -8.14 -4.56 -10.96
N GLU A 28 -7.38 -4.96 -11.95
CA GLU A 28 -6.51 -6.14 -11.89
C GLU A 28 -5.47 -6.01 -10.76
N PHE A 29 -4.86 -4.85 -10.62
CA PHE A 29 -3.93 -4.56 -9.54
C PHE A 29 -4.58 -4.66 -8.16
N GLN A 30 -5.77 -4.07 -7.99
CA GLN A 30 -6.53 -4.16 -6.74
C GLN A 30 -6.90 -5.60 -6.40
N ASP A 31 -7.38 -6.36 -7.39
CA ASP A 31 -7.78 -7.76 -7.21
C ASP A 31 -6.57 -8.65 -6.92
N THR A 32 -5.43 -8.36 -7.53
CA THR A 32 -4.17 -9.09 -7.29
C THR A 32 -3.66 -8.90 -5.86
N LEU A 33 -3.70 -7.68 -5.36
CA LEU A 33 -3.11 -7.38 -4.04
C LEU A 33 -4.06 -7.53 -2.87
N THR A 34 -5.36 -7.32 -3.03
CA THR A 34 -6.32 -7.51 -1.93
C THR A 34 -6.38 -8.98 -1.52
N GLY A 35 -6.12 -9.27 -0.27
CA GLY A 35 -6.05 -10.63 0.27
C GLY A 35 -4.82 -11.42 -0.14
N ALA A 36 -3.76 -10.75 -0.59
CA ALA A 36 -2.52 -11.38 -1.00
C ALA A 36 -1.45 -11.33 0.08
N VAL A 37 -0.51 -12.27 -0.02
CA VAL A 37 0.74 -12.27 0.74
C VAL A 37 1.89 -12.13 -0.24
N LEU A 38 2.70 -11.09 -0.04
CA LEU A 38 4.00 -10.93 -0.69
C LEU A 38 5.01 -11.66 0.18
N ASP A 39 5.43 -12.83 -0.25
CA ASP A 39 6.32 -13.73 0.49
C ASP A 39 7.68 -13.80 -0.22
N GLY A 40 8.72 -13.33 0.44
CA GLY A 40 10.01 -13.25 -0.20
C GLY A 40 11.16 -12.89 0.73
N HIS A 41 12.09 -12.16 0.15
CA HIS A 41 13.37 -11.85 0.77
C HIS A 41 13.81 -10.44 0.43
N PHE A 42 14.70 -9.92 1.27
CA PHE A 42 15.41 -8.68 0.99
C PHE A 42 16.91 -8.82 1.31
N THR A 43 17.71 -8.03 0.63
CA THR A 43 19.13 -7.87 0.88
C THR A 43 19.40 -6.59 1.66
N ARG A 44 20.56 -6.52 2.29
CA ARG A 44 21.11 -5.32 2.91
C ARG A 44 22.49 -5.04 2.36
N THR A 45 22.79 -3.78 2.07
CA THR A 45 24.07 -3.38 1.50
C THR A 45 25.27 -3.67 2.41
N ASN A 46 25.04 -3.74 3.72
CA ASN A 46 26.05 -4.01 4.73
C ASN A 46 26.09 -5.47 5.21
N SER A 47 25.39 -6.38 4.52
CA SER A 47 25.34 -7.80 4.88
C SER A 47 25.35 -8.67 3.62
N LYS A 48 25.91 -9.85 3.71
CA LYS A 48 25.81 -10.90 2.66
C LYS A 48 24.63 -11.83 2.88
N GLU A 49 23.92 -11.66 3.99
CA GLU A 49 22.79 -12.52 4.33
C GLU A 49 21.51 -12.09 3.59
N LEU A 50 20.75 -13.09 3.17
CA LEU A 50 19.42 -12.93 2.64
C LEU A 50 18.43 -13.04 3.79
N SER A 51 17.62 -11.99 4.00
CA SER A 51 16.62 -11.94 5.06
C SER A 51 15.24 -12.19 4.49
N GLN A 52 14.38 -12.89 5.24
CA GLN A 52 12.99 -13.08 4.86
C GLN A 52 12.14 -11.85 5.20
N ASP A 53 11.18 -11.55 4.35
CA ASP A 53 10.12 -10.60 4.62
C ASP A 53 8.76 -11.16 4.19
N LYS A 54 7.71 -10.60 4.78
CA LYS A 54 6.34 -10.96 4.44
C LYS A 54 5.44 -9.74 4.60
N TYR A 55 4.68 -9.44 3.56
CA TYR A 55 3.67 -8.39 3.57
C TYR A 55 2.31 -9.01 3.28
N THR A 56 1.41 -8.97 4.26
CA THR A 56 0.04 -9.41 4.05
C THR A 56 -0.82 -8.20 3.74
N ILE A 57 -1.33 -8.12 2.53
CA ILE A 57 -2.18 -7.03 2.07
C ILE A 57 -3.64 -7.41 2.32
N VAL A 58 -4.21 -6.90 3.38
CA VAL A 58 -5.62 -7.13 3.72
C VAL A 58 -6.51 -6.51 2.65
N ARG A 59 -6.18 -5.28 2.24
CA ARG A 59 -6.92 -4.54 1.23
C ARG A 59 -6.05 -3.53 0.52
N ALA A 60 -6.24 -3.39 -0.79
CA ALA A 60 -5.72 -2.31 -1.60
C ALA A 60 -6.89 -1.49 -2.15
N THR A 61 -6.88 -0.18 -1.94
CA THR A 61 -7.97 0.72 -2.35
C THR A 61 -7.39 1.97 -3.01
N LYS A 62 -7.85 2.29 -4.22
CA LYS A 62 -7.49 3.55 -4.86
C LYS A 62 -8.13 4.72 -4.13
N LEU A 63 -7.36 5.76 -3.83
CA LEU A 63 -7.84 6.98 -3.21
C LEU A 63 -8.14 8.04 -4.28
N LYS A 64 -7.11 8.69 -4.79
CA LYS A 64 -7.24 9.76 -5.79
C LYS A 64 -5.96 9.82 -6.62
N GLY A 65 -6.09 10.02 -7.93
CA GLY A 65 -4.93 10.08 -8.82
C GLY A 65 -4.12 8.79 -8.75
N ASP A 66 -2.85 8.90 -8.42
CA ASP A 66 -1.93 7.77 -8.28
C ASP A 66 -1.89 7.20 -6.85
N MET A 67 -2.63 7.80 -5.92
CA MET A 67 -2.57 7.42 -4.51
C MET A 67 -3.46 6.23 -4.19
N TRP A 68 -2.89 5.26 -3.51
CA TRP A 68 -3.55 4.03 -3.05
C TRP A 68 -3.36 3.84 -1.56
N ARG A 69 -4.35 3.30 -0.89
CA ARG A 69 -4.25 2.84 0.50
C ARG A 69 -4.11 1.35 0.55
N PHE A 70 -3.05 0.90 1.22
CA PHE A 70 -2.80 -0.49 1.54
C PHE A 70 -2.99 -0.71 3.04
N GLU A 71 -3.93 -1.57 3.41
CA GLU A 71 -4.01 -2.08 4.77
C GLU A 71 -3.07 -3.28 4.85
N ALA A 72 -1.89 -3.08 5.45
CA ALA A 72 -0.80 -4.06 5.37
C ALA A 72 -0.31 -4.51 6.75
N ARG A 73 -0.10 -5.81 6.89
CA ARG A 73 0.69 -6.41 7.97
C ARG A 73 2.08 -6.72 7.44
N ILE A 74 3.08 -6.16 8.07
CA ILE A 74 4.48 -6.25 7.67
C ILE A 74 5.24 -7.07 8.70
N GLN A 75 5.88 -8.14 8.23
CA GLN A 75 6.65 -9.06 9.07
C GLN A 75 8.06 -9.21 8.51
N TYR A 76 9.07 -8.87 9.31
CA TYR A 76 10.47 -9.10 9.02
C TYR A 76 11.29 -9.20 10.32
N GLY A 77 12.23 -10.15 10.38
CA GLY A 77 12.95 -10.43 11.61
C GLY A 77 11.98 -10.75 12.75
N ASN A 78 12.13 -10.05 13.87
CA ASN A 78 11.21 -10.12 15.02
C ASN A 78 10.13 -9.03 15.02
N ARG A 79 9.97 -8.29 13.94
CA ARG A 79 8.98 -7.21 13.80
C ARG A 79 7.70 -7.73 13.15
N ASP A 80 6.58 -7.32 13.69
CA ASP A 80 5.24 -7.63 13.19
C ASP A 80 4.34 -6.42 13.46
N ILE A 81 4.02 -5.67 12.42
CA ILE A 81 3.21 -4.44 12.51
C ILE A 81 2.09 -4.45 11.48
N THR A 82 0.95 -3.92 11.86
CA THR A 82 -0.18 -3.70 10.94
C THR A 82 -0.47 -2.21 10.86
N ILE A 83 -0.38 -1.66 9.65
CA ILE A 83 -0.56 -0.22 9.40
C ILE A 83 -1.30 0.05 8.09
N PRO A 84 -2.09 1.14 8.02
CA PRO A 84 -2.55 1.68 6.76
C PRO A 84 -1.41 2.48 6.10
N LEU A 85 -1.18 2.25 4.82
CA LEU A 85 -0.14 2.90 4.04
C LEU A 85 -0.76 3.59 2.83
N ASP A 86 -0.69 4.92 2.77
CA ASP A 86 -1.05 5.68 1.59
C ASP A 86 0.19 5.88 0.73
N ILE A 87 0.24 5.21 -0.40
CA ILE A 87 1.42 5.10 -1.26
C ILE A 87 1.03 5.35 -2.71
N GLU A 88 1.88 6.03 -3.45
CA GLU A 88 1.72 6.20 -4.89
C GLU A 88 1.98 4.91 -5.66
N VAL A 89 1.17 4.65 -6.67
CA VAL A 89 1.39 3.60 -7.66
C VAL A 89 1.54 4.25 -9.02
N LYS A 90 2.73 4.14 -9.59
CA LYS A 90 3.04 4.59 -10.94
C LYS A 90 2.99 3.42 -11.91
N TRP A 91 2.90 3.70 -13.19
CA TRP A 91 2.73 2.67 -14.22
C TRP A 91 3.82 2.76 -15.26
N ALA A 92 4.49 1.63 -15.49
CA ALA A 92 5.39 1.41 -16.62
C ALA A 92 4.63 0.57 -17.66
N GLY A 93 3.90 1.24 -18.58
CA GLY A 93 2.97 0.56 -19.47
C GLY A 93 1.83 -0.11 -18.70
N ASP A 94 1.75 -1.42 -18.77
CA ASP A 94 0.77 -2.26 -18.05
C ASP A 94 1.24 -2.69 -16.65
N THR A 95 2.44 -2.28 -16.23
CA THR A 95 3.09 -2.78 -15.02
C THR A 95 3.04 -1.75 -13.90
N PRO A 96 2.37 -2.04 -12.78
CA PRO A 96 2.34 -1.14 -11.63
C PRO A 96 3.66 -1.16 -10.87
N VAL A 97 4.07 0.03 -10.43
CA VAL A 97 5.25 0.27 -9.61
C VAL A 97 4.81 0.96 -8.31
N ILE A 98 4.87 0.24 -7.22
CA ILE A 98 4.66 0.81 -5.88
C ILE A 98 5.81 1.76 -5.59
N THR A 99 5.48 3.03 -5.35
CA THR A 99 6.44 4.14 -5.29
C THR A 99 6.40 4.79 -3.92
N VAL A 100 7.38 4.46 -3.10
CA VAL A 100 7.59 5.07 -1.78
C VAL A 100 8.77 6.02 -1.88
N THR A 101 8.61 7.26 -1.42
CA THR A 101 9.72 8.24 -1.41
C THR A 101 9.74 8.95 -0.07
N ASP A 102 10.83 8.78 0.65
CA ASP A 102 11.10 9.40 1.96
C ASP A 102 9.90 9.32 2.93
N ARG A 103 9.26 8.17 2.93
CA ARG A 103 8.06 7.93 3.75
C ARG A 103 8.44 7.53 5.15
N GLU A 104 7.85 8.19 6.14
CA GLU A 104 8.00 7.84 7.54
C GLU A 104 7.13 6.64 7.91
N PHE A 105 7.75 5.63 8.50
CA PHE A 105 7.13 4.45 9.09
C PHE A 105 7.53 4.35 10.57
N PRO A 106 6.84 3.55 11.40
CA PRO A 106 7.23 3.36 12.80
C PRO A 106 8.68 2.90 13.01
N MET A 107 9.29 2.24 11.99
CA MET A 107 10.65 1.74 12.03
C MET A 107 11.69 2.64 11.33
N GLY A 108 11.30 3.77 10.78
CA GLY A 108 12.22 4.71 10.11
C GLY A 108 11.65 5.30 8.83
N VAL A 109 12.50 6.06 8.13
CA VAL A 109 12.15 6.68 6.84
C VAL A 109 12.69 5.82 5.72
N TYR A 110 11.85 5.49 4.75
CA TYR A 110 12.19 4.59 3.64
C TYR A 110 11.79 5.13 2.29
N THR A 111 12.58 4.74 1.30
CA THR A 111 12.30 4.90 -0.14
C THR A 111 12.31 3.52 -0.77
N ALA A 112 11.34 3.23 -1.63
CA ALA A 112 11.29 1.95 -2.34
C ALA A 112 10.65 2.11 -3.72
N ARG A 113 11.05 1.22 -4.62
CA ARG A 113 10.42 1.04 -5.94
C ARG A 113 10.20 -0.45 -6.12
N VAL A 114 8.93 -0.86 -6.18
CA VAL A 114 8.55 -2.27 -6.23
C VAL A 114 7.64 -2.52 -7.41
N VAL A 115 8.12 -3.30 -8.34
CA VAL A 115 7.39 -3.76 -9.52
C VAL A 115 6.53 -4.96 -9.14
N ILE A 116 5.27 -4.95 -9.57
CA ILE A 116 4.34 -6.08 -9.44
C ILE A 116 4.10 -6.64 -10.85
N TYR A 117 4.52 -7.87 -11.07
CA TYR A 117 4.40 -8.46 -12.40
C TYR A 117 4.26 -9.98 -12.34
N ARG A 118 3.20 -10.50 -12.96
CA ARG A 118 2.94 -11.95 -13.12
C ARG A 118 3.11 -12.76 -11.83
N GLY A 119 2.45 -12.33 -10.76
CA GLY A 119 2.48 -13.04 -9.48
C GLY A 119 3.81 -12.93 -8.72
N GLN A 120 4.66 -11.97 -9.10
CA GLN A 120 5.93 -11.70 -8.46
C GLN A 120 6.05 -10.23 -8.09
N TYR A 121 6.91 -9.95 -7.13
CA TYR A 121 7.34 -8.59 -6.84
C TYR A 121 8.86 -8.51 -6.79
N ALA A 122 9.41 -7.40 -7.23
CA ALA A 122 10.83 -7.15 -7.16
C ALA A 122 11.10 -5.64 -7.17
N GLY A 123 12.15 -5.24 -6.47
CA GLY A 123 12.52 -3.85 -6.46
C GLY A 123 13.70 -3.52 -5.58
N THR A 124 13.79 -2.24 -5.27
CA THR A 124 14.84 -1.68 -4.43
C THR A 124 14.23 -0.97 -3.22
N TRP A 125 14.96 -0.95 -2.14
CA TRP A 125 14.63 -0.18 -0.96
C TRP A 125 15.85 0.53 -0.41
N SER A 126 15.66 1.65 0.24
CA SER A 126 16.69 2.35 0.98
C SER A 126 16.11 3.01 2.23
N GLY A 127 16.85 2.95 3.29
CA GLY A 127 16.61 3.66 4.53
C GLY A 127 17.74 4.65 4.80
N LYS A 128 17.77 5.20 6.00
CA LYS A 128 18.73 6.23 6.41
C LYS A 128 20.16 5.73 6.43
N THR A 129 20.37 4.46 6.80
CA THR A 129 21.70 3.86 7.02
C THR A 129 21.95 2.61 6.19
N ASN A 130 20.96 2.13 5.48
CA ASN A 130 21.00 0.85 4.79
C ASN A 130 20.04 0.83 3.61
N GLY A 131 20.24 -0.11 2.73
CA GLY A 131 19.38 -0.32 1.55
C GLY A 131 19.67 -1.66 0.91
N GLY A 132 19.00 -1.95 -0.17
CA GLY A 132 19.18 -3.21 -0.90
C GLY A 132 18.08 -3.47 -1.91
N GLN A 133 17.84 -4.74 -2.17
CA GLN A 133 16.82 -5.22 -3.06
C GLN A 133 15.78 -6.04 -2.27
N MET A 134 14.60 -6.18 -2.84
CA MET A 134 13.56 -7.05 -2.34
C MET A 134 12.87 -7.79 -3.49
N PHE A 135 12.45 -9.03 -3.25
CA PHE A 135 11.83 -9.84 -4.27
C PHE A 135 11.10 -11.04 -3.67
N GLY A 136 10.12 -11.53 -4.38
CA GLY A 136 9.40 -12.71 -3.96
C GLY A 136 8.18 -13.02 -4.81
N LYS A 137 7.31 -13.85 -4.26
CA LYS A 137 6.06 -14.29 -4.88
C LYS A 137 4.86 -13.63 -4.23
N ILE A 138 3.84 -13.42 -5.03
CA ILE A 138 2.53 -13.00 -4.56
C ILE A 138 1.64 -14.23 -4.51
N VAL A 139 1.21 -14.60 -3.31
CA VAL A 139 0.35 -15.76 -3.09
C VAL A 139 -0.94 -15.33 -2.40
N ARG A 140 -1.99 -16.12 -2.49
CA ARG A 140 -3.21 -15.84 -1.76
C ARG A 140 -3.01 -16.14 -0.28
N ALA A 141 -3.52 -15.23 0.58
CA ALA A 141 -3.56 -15.50 2.00
C ALA A 141 -4.41 -16.75 2.27
N ALA A 142 -3.97 -17.58 3.23
CA ALA A 142 -4.77 -18.72 3.67
C ALA A 142 -6.13 -18.23 4.19
N THR A 143 -7.22 -18.80 3.70
CA THR A 143 -8.56 -18.55 4.26
C THR A 143 -8.60 -19.13 5.67
N PRO A 144 -9.00 -18.36 6.67
CA PRO A 144 -9.13 -18.87 8.02
C PRO A 144 -10.19 -19.96 8.14
#